data_c840e9f5f30b9862c899f87302c745f8
#
_entry.id   c840e9f5f30b9862c899f87302c745f8
#
_cell.length_a   1.000
_cell.length_b   1.000
_cell.length_c   1.000
_cell.angle_alpha   90.00
_cell.angle_beta   90.00
_cell.angle_gamma   90.00
#
_symmetry.space_group_name_H-M   'P 1'
#
loop_
_entity.id
_entity.type
_entity.pdbx_description
1 polymer ?
#
loop_
_entity_poly.entity_id
_entity_poly.type
_entity_poly.pdbx_seq_one_letter_code
_entity_poly.pdbx_strand_id
1 'polypeptide(L)'
;MKSILIIGMGKFGQHLCRKLLELDNEIMIIDQNEEQIREFFTEVTSSRIGDCTNPDVLEALGLNNFDIVIVAITENFQNSLEITNLVKELGAKHVISLASRDIQAKFLLKNGADEVVYPERDVAYNLAAKVSANHVFDYVELDDDYSIYEVPVLKSWIGGTIRELDINAKYHINIVGVITDGVTKIMPGPDYRFVPGDHMQIISNKDASEQLFKALDKGM
;
A
#
# COMPACT_ATOMS: atom_id res chain seq x y z
N MET A 1 7.76 -4.33 -17.11
CA MET A 1 6.59 -5.14 -17.48
C MET A 1 6.75 -6.51 -16.84
N LYS A 2 5.82 -6.94 -16.01
CA LYS A 2 5.81 -8.25 -15.34
C LYS A 2 4.60 -9.04 -15.83
N SER A 3 4.71 -10.37 -15.84
CA SER A 3 3.58 -11.26 -16.09
C SER A 3 2.97 -11.69 -14.77
N ILE A 4 1.70 -11.33 -14.54
CA ILE A 4 1.02 -11.48 -13.24
C ILE A 4 -0.28 -12.26 -13.42
N LEU A 5 -0.46 -13.30 -12.61
CA LEU A 5 -1.73 -14.01 -12.49
C LEU A 5 -2.46 -13.56 -11.23
N ILE A 6 -3.74 -13.17 -11.37
CA ILE A 6 -4.62 -12.87 -10.23
C ILE A 6 -5.69 -13.96 -10.15
N ILE A 7 -5.72 -14.66 -9.03
CA ILE A 7 -6.71 -15.69 -8.69
C ILE A 7 -7.70 -15.09 -7.69
N GLY A 8 -8.94 -14.93 -8.11
CA GLY A 8 -10.01 -14.28 -7.34
C GLY A 8 -10.16 -12.81 -7.72
N MET A 9 -11.30 -12.50 -8.35
CA MET A 9 -11.65 -11.17 -8.83
C MET A 9 -12.75 -10.52 -7.99
N GLY A 10 -12.67 -10.73 -6.66
CA GLY A 10 -13.44 -9.95 -5.69
C GLY A 10 -13.04 -8.48 -5.73
N LYS A 11 -13.61 -7.64 -4.85
CA LYS A 11 -13.35 -6.17 -4.88
C LYS A 11 -11.87 -5.81 -4.87
N PHE A 12 -11.07 -6.48 -4.03
CA PHE A 12 -9.63 -6.24 -3.99
C PHE A 12 -8.95 -6.63 -5.32
N GLY A 13 -9.24 -7.83 -5.86
CA GLY A 13 -8.67 -8.29 -7.12
C GLY A 13 -8.98 -7.36 -8.28
N GLN A 14 -10.22 -6.84 -8.37
CA GLN A 14 -10.63 -5.88 -9.39
C GLN A 14 -9.85 -4.55 -9.30
N HIS A 15 -9.74 -3.96 -8.10
CA HIS A 15 -8.97 -2.72 -7.91
C HIS A 15 -7.49 -2.91 -8.21
N LEU A 16 -6.91 -4.03 -7.76
CA LEU A 16 -5.53 -4.38 -8.03
C LEU A 16 -5.27 -4.57 -9.54
N CYS A 17 -6.15 -5.30 -10.22
CA CYS A 17 -6.06 -5.53 -11.67
C CYS A 17 -6.02 -4.21 -12.45
N ARG A 18 -6.97 -3.30 -12.21
CA ARG A 18 -6.99 -1.99 -12.86
C ARG A 18 -5.70 -1.22 -12.63
N LYS A 19 -5.20 -1.20 -11.39
CA LYS A 19 -3.97 -0.48 -11.09
C LYS A 19 -2.73 -1.09 -11.73
N LEU A 20 -2.66 -2.41 -11.79
CA LEU A 20 -1.56 -3.11 -12.47
C LEU A 20 -1.56 -2.91 -13.99
N LEU A 21 -2.75 -2.79 -14.61
CA LEU A 21 -2.88 -2.43 -16.04
C LEU A 21 -2.37 -1.02 -16.32
N GLU A 22 -2.70 -0.04 -15.45
CA GLU A 22 -2.16 1.33 -15.56
C GLU A 22 -0.61 1.39 -15.46
N LEU A 23 -0.01 0.36 -14.87
CA LEU A 23 1.44 0.22 -14.70
C LEU A 23 2.10 -0.65 -15.79
N ASP A 24 1.42 -0.85 -16.93
CA ASP A 24 1.90 -1.56 -18.09
C ASP A 24 2.37 -3.00 -17.81
N ASN A 25 1.62 -3.77 -17.01
CA ASN A 25 1.89 -5.19 -16.77
C ASN A 25 1.01 -6.09 -17.65
N GLU A 26 1.51 -7.30 -17.95
CA GLU A 26 0.73 -8.37 -18.56
C GLU A 26 -0.07 -9.10 -17.49
N ILE A 27 -1.40 -9.02 -17.57
CA ILE A 27 -2.29 -9.56 -16.55
C ILE A 27 -3.10 -10.71 -17.09
N MET A 28 -3.05 -11.83 -16.38
CA MET A 28 -4.03 -12.90 -16.49
C MET A 28 -4.91 -12.91 -15.25
N ILE A 29 -6.21 -13.07 -15.42
CA ILE A 29 -7.17 -13.18 -14.33
C ILE A 29 -7.93 -14.50 -14.40
N ILE A 30 -8.28 -15.05 -13.23
CA ILE A 30 -9.15 -16.23 -13.13
C ILE A 30 -10.07 -16.08 -11.91
N ASP A 31 -11.33 -16.40 -12.11
CA ASP A 31 -12.35 -16.53 -11.05
C ASP A 31 -13.36 -17.63 -11.44
N GLN A 32 -13.99 -18.26 -10.45
CA GLN A 32 -15.07 -19.21 -10.71
C GLN A 32 -16.37 -18.51 -11.16
N ASN A 33 -16.54 -17.24 -10.81
CA ASN A 33 -17.71 -16.44 -11.16
C ASN A 33 -17.41 -15.52 -12.35
N GLU A 34 -18.07 -15.82 -13.49
CA GLU A 34 -17.93 -15.03 -14.72
C GLU A 34 -18.29 -13.56 -14.53
N GLU A 35 -19.27 -13.22 -13.67
CA GLU A 35 -19.69 -11.84 -13.44
C GLU A 35 -18.55 -10.97 -12.89
N GLN A 36 -17.65 -11.56 -12.10
CA GLN A 36 -16.52 -10.83 -11.49
C GLN A 36 -15.44 -10.44 -12.51
N ILE A 37 -15.32 -11.17 -13.62
CA ILE A 37 -14.27 -10.96 -14.62
C ILE A 37 -14.77 -10.37 -15.94
N ARG A 38 -16.07 -10.33 -16.18
CA ARG A 38 -16.68 -9.94 -17.45
C ARG A 38 -16.23 -8.55 -17.92
N GLU A 39 -16.13 -7.58 -17.03
CA GLU A 39 -15.72 -6.22 -17.36
C GLU A 39 -14.25 -6.12 -17.81
N PHE A 40 -13.40 -7.09 -17.44
CA PHE A 40 -11.97 -7.09 -17.74
C PHE A 40 -11.59 -7.84 -19.03
N PHE A 41 -12.52 -8.50 -19.69
CA PHE A 41 -12.22 -9.36 -20.86
C PHE A 41 -11.48 -8.67 -21.99
N THR A 42 -11.68 -7.37 -22.15
CA THR A 42 -11.05 -6.58 -23.22
C THR A 42 -9.81 -5.80 -22.75
N GLU A 43 -9.55 -5.77 -21.43
CA GLU A 43 -8.49 -4.95 -20.83
C GLU A 43 -7.27 -5.79 -20.47
N VAL A 44 -7.47 -7.06 -20.09
CA VAL A 44 -6.39 -7.96 -19.65
C VAL A 44 -5.79 -8.75 -20.80
N THR A 45 -4.57 -9.23 -20.63
CA THR A 45 -3.89 -10.09 -21.60
C THR A 45 -4.64 -11.41 -21.81
N SER A 46 -5.17 -11.99 -20.73
CA SER A 46 -5.95 -13.22 -20.75
C SER A 46 -6.89 -13.32 -19.56
N SER A 47 -8.01 -13.97 -19.73
CA SER A 47 -8.98 -14.25 -18.66
C SER A 47 -9.51 -15.67 -18.77
N ARG A 48 -9.83 -16.28 -17.64
CA ARG A 48 -10.38 -17.63 -17.57
C ARG A 48 -11.43 -17.74 -16.50
N ILE A 49 -12.48 -18.52 -16.75
CA ILE A 49 -13.46 -18.92 -15.74
C ILE A 49 -13.04 -20.30 -15.26
N GLY A 50 -12.88 -20.50 -13.95
CA GLY A 50 -12.53 -21.80 -13.39
C GLY A 50 -12.40 -21.81 -11.88
N ASP A 51 -12.56 -22.96 -11.30
CA ASP A 51 -12.34 -23.21 -9.86
C ASP A 51 -10.88 -23.62 -9.63
N CYS A 52 -10.12 -22.72 -9.01
CA CYS A 52 -8.70 -22.94 -8.72
C CYS A 52 -8.43 -23.91 -7.56
N THR A 53 -9.45 -24.43 -6.86
CA THR A 53 -9.27 -25.56 -5.93
C THR A 53 -9.08 -26.89 -6.71
N ASN A 54 -9.41 -26.90 -8.00
CA ASN A 54 -9.11 -28.04 -8.88
C ASN A 54 -7.70 -27.93 -9.45
N PRO A 55 -6.77 -28.88 -9.14
CA PRO A 55 -5.40 -28.86 -9.64
C PRO A 55 -5.29 -28.83 -11.16
N ASP A 56 -6.15 -29.53 -11.91
CA ASP A 56 -6.15 -29.58 -13.36
C ASP A 56 -6.35 -28.19 -13.99
N VAL A 57 -7.15 -27.33 -13.32
CA VAL A 57 -7.36 -25.94 -13.75
C VAL A 57 -6.08 -25.14 -13.59
N LEU A 58 -5.38 -25.29 -12.48
CA LEU A 58 -4.11 -24.58 -12.21
C LEU A 58 -2.97 -25.08 -13.10
N GLU A 59 -2.84 -26.39 -13.32
CA GLU A 59 -1.84 -26.96 -14.24
C GLU A 59 -2.00 -26.40 -15.65
N ALA A 60 -3.22 -26.27 -16.13
CA ALA A 60 -3.52 -25.72 -17.46
C ALA A 60 -3.16 -24.23 -17.61
N LEU A 61 -2.88 -23.50 -16.53
CA LEU A 61 -2.46 -22.10 -16.57
C LEU A 61 -0.95 -21.92 -16.84
N GLY A 62 -0.13 -22.96 -16.57
CA GLY A 62 1.33 -22.87 -16.74
C GLY A 62 1.96 -21.88 -15.76
N LEU A 63 1.78 -22.10 -14.46
CA LEU A 63 2.10 -21.17 -13.37
C LEU A 63 3.56 -20.69 -13.35
N ASN A 64 4.49 -21.51 -13.86
CA ASN A 64 5.91 -21.17 -13.97
C ASN A 64 6.22 -20.05 -15.00
N ASN A 65 5.24 -19.67 -15.85
CA ASN A 65 5.41 -18.58 -16.81
C ASN A 65 5.14 -17.21 -16.19
N PHE A 66 4.49 -17.15 -15.04
CA PHE A 66 4.21 -15.89 -14.35
C PHE A 66 5.36 -15.49 -13.42
N ASP A 67 5.64 -14.18 -13.36
CA ASP A 67 6.58 -13.62 -12.40
C ASP A 67 5.98 -13.58 -11.01
N ILE A 68 4.66 -13.31 -10.91
CA ILE A 68 3.92 -13.22 -9.64
C ILE A 68 2.56 -13.90 -9.80
N VAL A 69 2.17 -14.68 -8.81
CA VAL A 69 0.82 -15.23 -8.66
C VAL A 69 0.19 -14.63 -7.39
N ILE A 70 -0.96 -13.99 -7.53
CA ILE A 70 -1.67 -13.34 -6.43
C ILE A 70 -2.96 -14.10 -6.14
N VAL A 71 -3.06 -14.68 -4.94
CA VAL A 71 -4.26 -15.36 -4.44
C VAL A 71 -5.10 -14.34 -3.67
N ALA A 72 -6.03 -13.68 -4.39
CA ALA A 72 -6.86 -12.59 -3.88
C ALA A 72 -8.20 -13.05 -3.32
N ILE A 73 -8.20 -14.15 -2.56
CA ILE A 73 -9.39 -14.78 -1.98
C ILE A 73 -9.39 -14.54 -0.47
N THR A 74 -10.37 -13.79 0.05
CA THR A 74 -10.51 -13.47 1.48
C THR A 74 -11.75 -14.11 2.12
N GLU A 75 -12.81 -14.35 1.35
CA GLU A 75 -14.10 -14.83 1.87
C GLU A 75 -14.04 -16.30 2.34
N ASN A 76 -13.22 -17.13 1.71
CA ASN A 76 -13.03 -18.53 2.07
C ASN A 76 -11.55 -18.84 2.31
N PHE A 77 -11.15 -18.83 3.58
CA PHE A 77 -9.76 -19.10 3.97
C PHE A 77 -9.29 -20.50 3.61
N GLN A 78 -10.16 -21.51 3.65
CA GLN A 78 -9.78 -22.88 3.26
C GLN A 78 -9.38 -22.91 1.79
N ASN A 79 -10.19 -22.34 0.91
CA ASN A 79 -9.88 -22.27 -0.53
C ASN A 79 -8.60 -21.45 -0.78
N SER A 80 -8.45 -20.31 -0.09
CA SER A 80 -7.24 -19.50 -0.20
C SER A 80 -5.98 -20.28 0.17
N LEU A 81 -6.02 -21.03 1.26
CA LEU A 81 -4.91 -21.85 1.74
C LEU A 81 -4.58 -23.01 0.76
N GLU A 82 -5.61 -23.71 0.30
CA GLU A 82 -5.48 -24.81 -0.65
C GLU A 82 -4.89 -24.34 -1.99
N ILE A 83 -5.44 -23.26 -2.54
CA ILE A 83 -4.95 -22.65 -3.77
C ILE A 83 -3.51 -22.15 -3.60
N THR A 84 -3.18 -21.50 -2.49
CA THR A 84 -1.81 -21.02 -2.18
C THR A 84 -0.82 -22.18 -2.19
N ASN A 85 -1.16 -23.31 -1.56
CA ASN A 85 -0.32 -24.49 -1.57
C ASN A 85 -0.15 -25.07 -2.98
N LEU A 86 -1.27 -25.25 -3.70
CA LEU A 86 -1.27 -25.82 -5.05
C LEU A 86 -0.46 -24.97 -6.03
N VAL A 87 -0.63 -23.64 -6.04
CA VAL A 87 0.13 -22.79 -6.97
C VAL A 87 1.63 -22.84 -6.69
N LYS A 88 2.02 -22.96 -5.42
CA LYS A 88 3.44 -23.11 -5.06
C LYS A 88 4.00 -24.46 -5.48
N GLU A 89 3.28 -25.55 -5.23
CA GLU A 89 3.67 -26.91 -5.66
C GLU A 89 3.79 -27.04 -7.19
N LEU A 90 2.91 -26.33 -7.94
CA LEU A 90 2.92 -26.29 -9.39
C LEU A 90 3.96 -25.32 -9.99
N GLY A 91 4.84 -24.76 -9.15
CA GLY A 91 6.03 -24.03 -9.60
C GLY A 91 5.85 -22.52 -9.78
N ALA A 92 4.87 -21.90 -9.14
CA ALA A 92 4.79 -20.43 -9.10
C ALA A 92 6.05 -19.84 -8.46
N LYS A 93 6.68 -18.87 -9.15
CA LYS A 93 7.96 -18.27 -8.73
C LYS A 93 7.80 -17.45 -7.46
N HIS A 94 6.78 -16.61 -7.41
CA HIS A 94 6.47 -15.74 -6.27
C HIS A 94 4.97 -15.72 -6.03
N VAL A 95 4.55 -16.08 -4.83
CA VAL A 95 3.13 -16.20 -4.44
C VAL A 95 2.82 -15.18 -3.37
N ILE A 96 1.85 -14.32 -3.66
CA ILE A 96 1.29 -13.34 -2.71
C ILE A 96 -0.13 -13.77 -2.36
N SER A 97 -0.45 -13.89 -1.07
CA SER A 97 -1.78 -14.27 -0.62
C SER A 97 -2.38 -13.22 0.31
N LEU A 98 -3.70 -13.12 0.34
CA LEU A 98 -4.40 -12.19 1.23
C LEU A 98 -4.81 -12.88 2.53
N ALA A 99 -4.71 -12.16 3.63
CA ALA A 99 -5.19 -12.60 4.94
C ALA A 99 -6.02 -11.50 5.61
N SER A 100 -7.02 -11.91 6.38
CA SER A 100 -7.79 -11.02 7.24
C SER A 100 -7.44 -11.16 8.74
N ARG A 101 -6.59 -12.15 9.10
CA ARG A 101 -6.15 -12.40 10.48
C ARG A 101 -4.72 -12.94 10.53
N ASP A 102 -3.97 -12.61 11.58
CA ASP A 102 -2.57 -13.04 11.76
C ASP A 102 -2.38 -14.56 11.72
N ILE A 103 -3.34 -15.31 12.25
CA ILE A 103 -3.26 -16.78 12.21
C ILE A 103 -3.37 -17.32 10.79
N GLN A 104 -4.18 -16.69 9.93
CA GLN A 104 -4.28 -17.08 8.51
C GLN A 104 -2.97 -16.81 7.78
N ALA A 105 -2.36 -15.63 8.00
CA ALA A 105 -1.07 -15.31 7.40
C ALA A 105 0.02 -16.31 7.78
N LYS A 106 0.08 -16.71 9.05
CA LYS A 106 1.03 -17.74 9.51
C LYS A 106 0.84 -19.08 8.77
N PHE A 107 -0.41 -19.46 8.49
CA PHE A 107 -0.69 -20.66 7.72
C PHE A 107 -0.34 -20.49 6.24
N LEU A 108 -0.70 -19.36 5.62
CA LEU A 108 -0.39 -19.08 4.22
C LEU A 108 1.13 -19.10 3.96
N LEU A 109 1.92 -18.40 4.80
CA LEU A 109 3.38 -18.41 4.71
C LEU A 109 3.97 -19.82 4.86
N LYS A 110 3.43 -20.64 5.76
CA LYS A 110 3.88 -22.03 5.93
C LYS A 110 3.49 -22.95 4.78
N ASN A 111 2.48 -22.61 4.02
CA ASN A 111 1.93 -23.42 2.94
C ASN A 111 2.20 -22.82 1.55
N GLY A 112 3.25 -21.99 1.40
CA GLY A 112 3.78 -21.65 0.10
C GLY A 112 3.59 -20.19 -0.34
N ALA A 113 2.92 -19.34 0.43
CA ALA A 113 2.98 -17.90 0.18
C ALA A 113 4.38 -17.37 0.49
N ASP A 114 4.95 -16.60 -0.43
CA ASP A 114 6.21 -15.88 -0.20
C ASP A 114 5.94 -14.56 0.55
N GLU A 115 4.73 -13.99 0.35
CA GLU A 115 4.29 -12.76 0.99
C GLU A 115 2.79 -12.85 1.34
N VAL A 116 2.40 -12.19 2.42
CA VAL A 116 1.00 -12.07 2.82
C VAL A 116 0.64 -10.60 3.08
N VAL A 117 -0.45 -10.17 2.48
CA VAL A 117 -0.99 -8.80 2.58
C VAL A 117 -2.30 -8.79 3.37
N TYR A 118 -2.50 -7.75 4.16
CA TYR A 118 -3.71 -7.53 4.98
C TYR A 118 -4.43 -6.25 4.56
N PRO A 119 -5.19 -6.25 3.46
CA PRO A 119 -5.71 -5.00 2.89
C PRO A 119 -6.56 -4.18 3.86
N GLU A 120 -7.45 -4.84 4.59
CA GLU A 120 -8.38 -4.17 5.52
C GLU A 120 -7.65 -3.64 6.76
N ARG A 121 -6.70 -4.42 7.32
CA ARG A 121 -5.91 -4.00 8.48
C ARG A 121 -5.03 -2.80 8.13
N ASP A 122 -4.30 -2.90 7.04
CA ASP A 122 -3.32 -1.88 6.66
C ASP A 122 -4.01 -0.55 6.32
N VAL A 123 -5.15 -0.59 5.62
CA VAL A 123 -5.98 0.60 5.39
C VAL A 123 -6.58 1.15 6.68
N ALA A 124 -7.08 0.27 7.57
CA ALA A 124 -7.67 0.70 8.85
C ALA A 124 -6.62 1.34 9.77
N TYR A 125 -5.41 0.80 9.82
CA TYR A 125 -4.32 1.36 10.63
C TYR A 125 -3.90 2.74 10.11
N ASN A 126 -3.73 2.88 8.80
CA ASN A 126 -3.42 4.17 8.18
C ASN A 126 -4.53 5.20 8.46
N LEU A 127 -5.79 4.81 8.33
CA LEU A 127 -6.92 5.69 8.63
C LEU A 127 -6.95 6.07 10.12
N ALA A 128 -6.73 5.10 11.02
CA ALA A 128 -6.72 5.35 12.46
C ALA A 128 -5.62 6.36 12.84
N ALA A 129 -4.41 6.20 12.30
CA ALA A 129 -3.32 7.15 12.51
C ALA A 129 -3.69 8.56 12.03
N LYS A 130 -4.27 8.66 10.83
CA LYS A 130 -4.71 9.93 10.25
C LYS A 130 -5.79 10.63 11.07
N VAL A 131 -6.83 9.91 11.53
CA VAL A 131 -7.95 10.53 12.26
C VAL A 131 -7.66 10.75 13.75
N SER A 132 -6.66 10.08 14.31
CA SER A 132 -6.28 10.22 15.72
C SER A 132 -5.43 11.44 16.01
N ALA A 133 -4.74 11.98 15.03
CA ALA A 133 -3.88 13.14 15.19
C ALA A 133 -4.58 14.41 14.68
N ASN A 134 -4.78 15.40 15.55
CA ASN A 134 -5.51 16.65 15.27
C ASN A 134 -4.92 17.48 14.12
N HIS A 135 -3.65 17.22 13.73
CA HIS A 135 -2.91 18.03 12.77
C HIS A 135 -2.28 17.21 11.64
N VAL A 136 -2.66 15.94 11.48
CA VAL A 136 -2.12 15.09 10.42
C VAL A 136 -3.13 15.02 9.28
N PHE A 137 -2.75 15.57 8.13
CA PHE A 137 -3.58 15.52 6.91
C PHE A 137 -3.37 14.22 6.14
N ASP A 138 -2.12 13.70 6.17
CA ASP A 138 -1.78 12.42 5.56
C ASP A 138 -0.66 11.71 6.34
N TYR A 139 -0.62 10.36 6.24
CA TYR A 139 0.28 9.51 7.01
C TYR A 139 0.70 8.29 6.19
N VAL A 140 2.00 8.04 6.16
CA VAL A 140 2.58 6.82 5.57
C VAL A 140 3.61 6.25 6.53
N GLU A 141 3.39 5.05 7.02
CA GLU A 141 4.36 4.30 7.82
C GLU A 141 5.48 3.78 6.91
N LEU A 142 6.73 4.03 7.26
CA LEU A 142 7.89 3.54 6.54
C LEU A 142 8.42 2.25 7.18
N ASP A 143 8.51 2.26 8.51
CA ASP A 143 8.89 1.11 9.34
C ASP A 143 8.35 1.31 10.77
N ASP A 144 8.75 0.45 11.72
CA ASP A 144 8.31 0.50 13.11
C ASP A 144 8.65 1.82 13.83
N ASP A 145 9.68 2.54 13.37
CA ASP A 145 10.21 3.74 14.02
C ASP A 145 9.93 5.03 13.24
N TYR A 146 9.87 4.98 11.91
CA TYR A 146 9.81 6.15 11.04
C TYR A 146 8.53 6.21 10.21
N SER A 147 8.02 7.42 10.05
CA SER A 147 6.84 7.69 9.21
C SER A 147 6.97 9.02 8.47
N ILE A 148 6.22 9.12 7.38
CA ILE A 148 5.96 10.38 6.69
C ILE A 148 4.64 10.94 7.19
N TYR A 149 4.62 12.23 7.53
CA TYR A 149 3.42 12.95 7.92
C TYR A 149 3.23 14.18 7.05
N GLU A 150 1.99 14.47 6.68
CA GLU A 150 1.60 15.79 6.19
C GLU A 150 1.01 16.58 7.36
N VAL A 151 1.64 17.71 7.71
CA VAL A 151 1.28 18.55 8.84
C VAL A 151 1.29 20.03 8.47
N PRO A 152 0.50 20.88 9.14
CA PRO A 152 0.58 22.32 8.93
C PRO A 152 1.93 22.87 9.43
N VAL A 153 2.34 24.01 8.90
CA VAL A 153 3.49 24.74 9.40
C VAL A 153 3.13 25.44 10.72
N LEU A 154 4.04 25.41 11.70
CA LEU A 154 3.84 26.16 12.95
C LEU A 154 3.70 27.66 12.66
N LYS A 155 2.77 28.34 13.33
CA LYS A 155 2.57 29.79 13.16
C LYS A 155 3.84 30.60 13.38
N SER A 156 4.67 30.17 14.34
CA SER A 156 5.96 30.80 14.64
C SER A 156 7.01 30.63 13.55
N TRP A 157 6.79 29.73 12.58
CA TRP A 157 7.70 29.51 11.46
C TRP A 157 7.35 30.33 10.22
N ILE A 158 6.14 30.88 10.17
CA ILE A 158 5.67 31.72 9.05
C ILE A 158 6.60 32.93 8.89
N GLY A 159 7.06 33.13 7.66
CA GLY A 159 8.02 34.19 7.33
C GLY A 159 9.49 33.84 7.58
N GLY A 160 9.80 32.72 8.24
CA GLY A 160 11.15 32.20 8.40
C GLY A 160 11.55 31.25 7.26
N THR A 161 12.83 31.07 7.02
CA THR A 161 13.34 30.07 6.09
C THR A 161 13.68 28.76 6.81
N ILE A 162 13.71 27.65 6.08
CA ILE A 162 14.12 26.34 6.64
C ILE A 162 15.48 26.45 7.31
N ARG A 163 16.42 27.19 6.69
CA ARG A 163 17.77 27.46 7.22
C ARG A 163 17.75 28.26 8.52
N GLU A 164 17.04 29.40 8.53
CA GLU A 164 16.98 30.30 9.71
C GLU A 164 16.33 29.57 10.92
N LEU A 165 15.36 28.71 10.68
CA LEU A 165 14.63 27.99 11.70
C LEU A 165 15.40 26.78 12.26
N ASP A 166 16.38 26.28 11.49
CA ASP A 166 17.20 25.11 11.84
C ASP A 166 16.37 23.89 12.29
N ILE A 167 15.35 23.59 11.47
CA ILE A 167 14.26 22.66 11.83
C ILE A 167 14.79 21.25 12.08
N ASN A 168 15.71 20.80 11.23
CA ASN A 168 16.28 19.45 11.37
C ASN A 168 17.01 19.28 12.70
N ALA A 169 17.89 20.23 13.07
CA ALA A 169 18.66 20.14 14.30
C ALA A 169 17.82 20.33 15.57
N LYS A 170 16.80 21.20 15.53
CA LYS A 170 15.97 21.49 16.70
C LYS A 170 14.85 20.49 16.96
N TYR A 171 14.25 19.96 15.89
CA TYR A 171 13.04 19.13 15.99
C TYR A 171 13.28 17.69 15.55
N HIS A 172 14.48 17.38 15.01
CA HIS A 172 14.84 16.05 14.51
C HIS A 172 13.88 15.52 13.43
N ILE A 173 13.39 16.43 12.58
CA ILE A 173 12.52 16.13 11.44
C ILE A 173 13.19 16.56 10.14
N ASN A 174 12.92 15.81 9.06
CA ASN A 174 13.33 16.17 7.72
C ASN A 174 12.13 16.59 6.88
N ILE A 175 12.18 17.78 6.28
CA ILE A 175 11.15 18.26 5.36
C ILE A 175 11.46 17.73 3.98
N VAL A 176 10.58 16.87 3.43
CA VAL A 176 10.71 16.28 2.10
C VAL A 176 9.87 17.01 1.06
N GLY A 177 8.85 17.72 1.49
CA GLY A 177 7.98 18.52 0.62
C GLY A 177 7.30 19.64 1.37
N VAL A 178 6.88 20.66 0.62
CA VAL A 178 5.97 21.71 1.10
C VAL A 178 4.81 21.80 0.11
N ILE A 179 3.60 21.86 0.64
CA ILE A 179 2.36 21.97 -0.13
C ILE A 179 1.81 23.37 0.10
N THR A 180 1.64 24.13 -0.98
CA THR A 180 1.03 25.46 -0.99
C THR A 180 -0.12 25.45 -1.98
N ASP A 181 -1.32 25.80 -1.56
CA ASP A 181 -2.52 25.83 -2.42
C ASP A 181 -2.74 24.53 -3.23
N GLY A 182 -2.45 23.37 -2.61
CA GLY A 182 -2.60 22.06 -3.24
C GLY A 182 -1.47 21.68 -4.22
N VAL A 183 -0.43 22.53 -4.37
CA VAL A 183 0.73 22.23 -5.21
C VAL A 183 1.91 21.80 -4.32
N THR A 184 2.41 20.61 -4.56
CA THR A 184 3.54 20.05 -3.81
C THR A 184 4.86 20.46 -4.44
N LYS A 185 5.71 21.08 -3.65
CA LYS A 185 7.12 21.34 -3.96
C LYS A 185 7.99 20.33 -3.22
N ILE A 186 8.50 19.36 -3.94
CA ILE A 186 9.42 18.35 -3.40
C ILE A 186 10.82 18.94 -3.19
N MET A 187 11.48 18.51 -2.10
CA MET A 187 12.84 18.93 -1.72
C MET A 187 12.99 20.47 -1.70
N PRO A 188 12.21 21.16 -0.85
CA PRO A 188 12.34 22.61 -0.72
C PRO A 188 13.78 22.95 -0.30
N GLY A 189 14.39 23.91 -0.99
CA GLY A 189 15.73 24.35 -0.65
C GLY A 189 15.78 25.02 0.73
N PRO A 190 16.97 25.13 1.34
CA PRO A 190 17.13 25.71 2.69
C PRO A 190 16.65 27.16 2.82
N ASP A 191 16.59 27.86 1.69
CA ASP A 191 16.12 29.25 1.63
C ASP A 191 14.62 29.38 1.34
N TYR A 192 13.89 28.25 1.30
CA TYR A 192 12.42 28.27 1.21
C TYR A 192 11.84 28.99 2.44
N ARG A 193 11.00 30.01 2.19
CA ARG A 193 10.34 30.81 3.23
C ARG A 193 8.89 30.37 3.37
N PHE A 194 8.51 29.96 4.57
CA PHE A 194 7.13 29.53 4.84
C PHE A 194 6.13 30.67 4.74
N VAL A 195 5.00 30.36 4.12
CA VAL A 195 3.85 31.27 4.00
C VAL A 195 2.62 30.72 4.73
N PRO A 196 1.67 31.57 5.10
CA PRO A 196 0.40 31.13 5.68
C PRO A 196 -0.30 30.13 4.78
N GLY A 197 -0.76 29.00 5.33
CA GLY A 197 -1.45 27.94 4.57
C GLY A 197 -0.52 26.85 4.04
N ASP A 198 0.80 26.98 4.21
CA ASP A 198 1.72 25.88 3.89
C ASP A 198 1.47 24.66 4.78
N HIS A 199 1.51 23.50 4.16
CA HIS A 199 1.66 22.22 4.83
C HIS A 199 3.03 21.64 4.54
N MET A 200 3.56 20.84 5.46
CA MET A 200 4.87 20.18 5.28
C MET A 200 4.66 18.68 5.20
N GLN A 201 5.34 18.05 4.26
CA GLN A 201 5.60 16.62 4.30
C GLN A 201 6.93 16.40 4.99
N ILE A 202 6.89 15.72 6.13
CA ILE A 202 8.06 15.48 6.98
C ILE A 202 8.30 13.99 7.17
N ILE A 203 9.57 13.61 7.28
CA ILE A 203 9.98 12.30 7.81
C ILE A 203 10.47 12.50 9.23
N SER A 204 9.95 11.72 10.16
CA SER A 204 10.39 11.73 11.56
C SER A 204 10.15 10.38 12.24
N ASN A 205 10.85 10.16 13.35
CA ASN A 205 10.49 9.09 14.29
C ASN A 205 9.31 9.51 15.19
N LYS A 206 8.78 8.56 15.96
CA LYS A 206 7.63 8.77 16.86
C LYS A 206 7.86 9.90 17.86
N ASP A 207 9.04 9.95 18.50
CA ASP A 207 9.34 10.95 19.54
C ASP A 207 9.37 12.38 18.96
N ALA A 208 9.98 12.55 17.79
CA ALA A 208 10.08 13.84 17.12
C ALA A 208 8.71 14.32 16.61
N SER A 209 7.90 13.41 16.03
CA SER A 209 6.55 13.76 15.58
C SER A 209 5.65 14.15 16.75
N GLU A 210 5.69 13.43 17.87
CA GLU A 210 4.92 13.80 19.08
C GLU A 210 5.29 15.19 19.63
N GLN A 211 6.58 15.55 19.59
CA GLN A 211 7.02 16.88 20.03
C GLN A 211 6.45 17.97 19.10
N LEU A 212 6.47 17.73 17.80
CA LEU A 212 5.90 18.64 16.80
C LEU A 212 4.38 18.78 16.99
N PHE A 213 3.66 17.68 17.18
CA PHE A 213 2.20 17.71 17.40
C PHE A 213 1.82 18.47 18.66
N LYS A 214 2.57 18.27 19.76
CA LYS A 214 2.39 19.07 20.99
C LYS A 214 2.64 20.57 20.77
N ALA A 215 3.55 20.94 19.87
CA ALA A 215 3.78 22.34 19.51
C ALA A 215 2.63 22.89 18.66
N LEU A 216 2.11 22.11 17.70
CA LEU A 216 0.94 22.45 16.90
C LEU A 216 -0.31 22.65 17.76
N ASP A 217 -0.57 21.76 18.73
CA ASP A 217 -1.70 21.87 19.67
C ASP A 217 -1.64 23.15 20.50
N LYS A 218 -0.46 23.63 20.86
CA LYS A 218 -0.27 24.88 21.61
C LYS A 218 -0.42 26.13 20.75
N GLY A 219 -0.56 25.99 19.44
CA GLY A 219 -0.69 27.12 18.52
C GLY A 219 0.58 27.95 18.38
N MET A 220 1.72 27.37 18.77
CA MET A 220 3.04 28.02 18.65
C MET A 220 3.52 28.17 17.22
#